data_a15b6a9f1d2d38e9f1f9af2d7dc674e6
#
_entry.id   a15b6a9f1d2d38e9f1f9af2d7dc674e6
#
_cell.length_a   1.000
_cell.length_b   1.000
_cell.length_c   1.000
_cell.angle_alpha   90.00
_cell.angle_beta   90.00
_cell.angle_gamma   90.00
#
_symmetry.space_group_name_H-M   'P 1'
#
loop_
_entity.id
_entity.type
_entity.pdbx_description
1 polymer ?
#
loop_
_entity_poly.entity_id
_entity_poly.type
_entity_poly.pdbx_seq_one_letter_code
_entity_poly.pdbx_strand_id
1 'polypeptide(L)'
;MTQVLVALLALAQARTDQEIKHPWHGDFKDEYKDPKTKALIMRYRMLAPEKQPEEKKLGLVVYFHGMNGDENSMFGFTTGAAKRVGIVDEYVIMGGKSKGAGWATSDDKDVLAWIDWAMKTYPIDPRRVHIIGGSNGGAMVKRFGWENQGLFASISPYCGGGADFSGTPKGQRAAPAQGPLSPAETKTEWYFVHGTDDREVPPDSSRRSIEQLKQKGYRYVYREMTGHDHGSIFRVNEVSDDNLRFIHALRHKEVPLTSDQRKEVTSLAGKIKNEKAEGATVIVKEASRVGGLPGAKIIGNALDSSDAEIRKLAATTTESTLYGREMVMELVKLLKDKEDAVKAEAFKGLATSANWRYEEAQAHLARVARSKNTPVAERVLAIEALGKAVKLQLLGNFEDKLVVWTLVLLLDDDELKVREAAFAQLEKGVKDTFEYKPDLPTTERKTSVGKWKSWATQKAGPLEGAAAR
;
A
#
# COMPACT_ATOMS: atom_id res chain seq x y z
N MET A 1 0.93 18.38 22.33
CA MET A 1 1.64 18.48 21.04
C MET A 1 3.11 18.34 21.31
N THR A 2 3.74 17.27 20.85
CA THR A 2 5.17 17.11 21.05
C THR A 2 5.92 18.15 20.20
N GLN A 3 6.88 18.84 20.81
CA GLN A 3 7.70 19.90 20.18
C GLN A 3 8.31 19.48 18.85
N VAL A 4 8.54 18.19 18.62
CA VAL A 4 9.11 17.63 17.38
C VAL A 4 8.15 17.76 16.19
N LEU A 5 6.87 17.44 16.34
CA LEU A 5 5.91 17.54 15.24
C LEU A 5 5.58 19.01 14.91
N VAL A 6 5.50 19.86 15.95
CA VAL A 6 5.35 21.31 15.76
C VAL A 6 6.58 21.91 15.08
N ALA A 7 7.78 21.47 15.47
CA ALA A 7 9.02 21.90 14.83
C ALA A 7 9.10 21.43 13.36
N LEU A 8 8.73 20.19 13.05
CA LEU A 8 8.73 19.67 11.67
C LEU A 8 7.66 20.36 10.79
N LEU A 9 6.50 20.66 11.35
CA LEU A 9 5.44 21.39 10.64
C LEU A 9 5.73 22.89 10.52
N ALA A 10 6.31 23.51 11.53
CA ALA A 10 6.76 24.90 11.46
C ALA A 10 7.93 25.05 10.46
N LEU A 11 8.82 24.06 10.39
CA LEU A 11 9.91 24.03 9.42
C LEU A 11 9.43 23.75 7.99
N ALA A 12 8.38 22.95 7.81
CA ALA A 12 7.73 22.78 6.51
C ALA A 12 6.97 24.04 6.06
N GLN A 13 6.49 24.87 7.00
CA GLN A 13 5.84 26.15 6.71
C GLN A 13 6.83 27.31 6.54
N ALA A 14 8.02 27.27 7.14
CA ALA A 14 9.03 28.32 7.06
C ALA A 14 9.90 28.24 5.79
N ARG A 15 9.68 27.28 4.92
CA ARG A 15 10.35 27.17 3.62
C ARG A 15 9.61 27.95 2.54
N THR A 16 9.54 29.25 2.69
CA THR A 16 9.38 30.15 1.57
C THR A 16 10.79 30.52 1.06
N ASP A 17 11.08 30.16 -0.21
CA ASP A 17 11.99 30.87 -1.11
C ASP A 17 13.51 30.82 -0.91
N GLN A 18 14.07 29.75 -0.36
CA GLN A 18 15.47 29.45 -0.66
C GLN A 18 15.55 28.28 -1.63
N GLU A 19 16.00 28.53 -2.88
CA GLU A 19 16.51 27.52 -3.79
C GLU A 19 17.62 26.73 -3.08
N ILE A 20 17.25 25.59 -2.49
CA ILE A 20 18.24 24.66 -2.01
C ILE A 20 18.78 23.97 -3.25
N LYS A 21 19.92 24.41 -3.75
CA LYS A 21 20.71 23.68 -4.73
C LYS A 21 21.05 22.34 -4.11
N HIS A 22 20.40 21.29 -4.60
CA HIS A 22 20.62 19.91 -4.14
C HIS A 22 22.02 19.47 -4.58
N PRO A 23 22.94 19.20 -3.64
CA PRO A 23 24.32 18.92 -4.01
C PRO A 23 24.52 17.55 -4.66
N TRP A 24 23.60 16.58 -4.45
CA TRP A 24 23.85 15.19 -4.81
C TRP A 24 22.66 14.55 -5.53
N HIS A 25 22.94 13.91 -6.68
CA HIS A 25 22.02 13.17 -7.51
C HIS A 25 22.58 11.76 -7.77
N GLY A 26 21.69 10.82 -8.16
CA GLY A 26 22.09 9.45 -8.45
C GLY A 26 22.33 8.63 -7.20
N ASP A 27 23.11 7.56 -7.35
CA ASP A 27 23.49 6.63 -6.28
C ASP A 27 24.82 7.05 -5.67
N PHE A 28 24.81 7.36 -4.39
CA PHE A 28 26.02 7.77 -3.66
C PHE A 28 26.00 7.32 -2.20
N LYS A 29 27.19 7.35 -1.58
CA LYS A 29 27.40 7.11 -0.14
C LYS A 29 28.04 8.35 0.48
N ASP A 30 27.61 8.67 1.69
CA ASP A 30 28.16 9.81 2.42
C ASP A 30 27.97 9.65 3.95
N GLU A 31 28.39 10.62 4.69
CA GLU A 31 28.31 10.72 6.15
C GLU A 31 27.52 11.96 6.56
N TYR A 32 26.43 11.77 7.27
CA TYR A 32 25.74 12.87 7.93
C TYR A 32 26.38 13.13 9.29
N LYS A 33 26.84 14.35 9.48
CA LYS A 33 27.52 14.81 10.70
C LYS A 33 26.70 15.91 11.38
N ASP A 34 26.76 15.97 12.69
CA ASP A 34 26.17 17.05 13.45
C ASP A 34 26.71 18.41 12.94
N PRO A 35 25.85 19.35 12.56
CA PRO A 35 26.30 20.62 12.00
C PRO A 35 27.22 21.44 12.92
N LYS A 36 27.03 21.30 14.24
CA LYS A 36 27.76 22.07 15.27
C LYS A 36 29.02 21.34 15.73
N THR A 37 28.87 20.09 16.14
CA THR A 37 29.94 19.30 16.77
C THR A 37 30.82 18.56 15.76
N LYS A 38 30.35 18.43 14.50
CA LYS A 38 30.97 17.62 13.44
C LYS A 38 31.07 16.12 13.76
N ALA A 39 30.46 15.67 14.84
CA ALA A 39 30.38 14.26 15.19
C ALA A 39 29.57 13.50 14.13
N LEU A 40 30.05 12.29 13.80
CA LEU A 40 29.32 11.40 12.88
C LEU A 40 27.97 10.98 13.50
N ILE A 41 26.90 11.26 12.79
CA ILE A 41 25.53 10.85 13.15
C ILE A 41 25.16 9.58 12.38
N MET A 42 25.35 9.57 11.04
CA MET A 42 24.90 8.46 10.20
C MET A 42 25.82 8.30 8.98
N ARG A 43 26.31 7.07 8.75
CA ARG A 43 26.76 6.65 7.42
C ARG A 43 25.55 6.20 6.63
N TYR A 44 25.46 6.61 5.38
CA TYR A 44 24.28 6.28 4.58
C TYR A 44 24.61 6.03 3.10
N ARG A 45 23.72 5.33 2.44
CA ARG A 45 23.63 5.26 0.97
C ARG A 45 22.30 5.82 0.54
N MET A 46 22.30 6.57 -0.55
CA MET A 46 21.13 7.25 -1.05
C MET A 46 21.04 7.13 -2.57
N LEU A 47 19.82 6.98 -3.07
CA LEU A 47 19.47 7.22 -4.47
C LEU A 47 18.54 8.43 -4.50
N ALA A 48 19.00 9.51 -5.11
CA ALA A 48 18.20 10.71 -5.36
C ALA A 48 17.97 10.90 -6.86
N PRO A 49 16.77 11.32 -7.31
CA PRO A 49 16.48 11.53 -8.71
C PRO A 49 17.42 12.54 -9.35
N GLU A 50 17.94 12.25 -10.56
CA GLU A 50 18.83 13.13 -11.30
C GLU A 50 18.13 14.40 -11.78
N LYS A 51 16.88 14.27 -12.16
CA LYS A 51 16.03 15.40 -12.57
C LYS A 51 14.95 15.61 -11.50
N GLN A 52 15.13 16.65 -10.73
CA GLN A 52 14.09 17.10 -9.81
C GLN A 52 13.26 18.15 -10.52
N PRO A 53 11.97 17.92 -10.77
CA PRO A 53 11.09 18.95 -11.28
C PRO A 53 11.03 20.08 -10.24
N GLU A 54 11.28 21.32 -10.64
CA GLU A 54 11.31 22.51 -9.75
C GLU A 54 10.01 22.66 -8.92
N GLU A 55 8.90 22.14 -9.41
CA GLU A 55 7.58 22.23 -8.77
C GLU A 55 7.10 20.94 -8.10
N LYS A 56 7.81 19.80 -8.24
CA LYS A 56 7.32 18.50 -7.76
C LYS A 56 8.04 18.03 -6.51
N LYS A 57 7.29 17.86 -5.45
CA LYS A 57 7.83 17.31 -4.21
C LYS A 57 7.98 15.80 -4.29
N LEU A 58 9.17 15.32 -3.91
CA LEU A 58 9.53 13.91 -3.88
C LEU A 58 8.92 13.20 -2.68
N GLY A 59 8.74 11.89 -2.76
CA GLY A 59 8.58 11.05 -1.59
C GLY A 59 9.94 10.69 -0.96
N LEU A 60 9.91 10.21 0.26
CA LEU A 60 11.08 9.69 0.97
C LEU A 60 10.81 8.25 1.43
N VAL A 61 11.67 7.32 1.02
CA VAL A 61 11.70 5.95 1.54
C VAL A 61 12.99 5.75 2.32
N VAL A 62 12.87 5.45 3.61
CA VAL A 62 14.01 5.12 4.46
C VAL A 62 14.00 3.63 4.77
N TYR A 63 15.09 2.93 4.43
CA TYR A 63 15.22 1.50 4.72
C TYR A 63 16.22 1.22 5.86
N PHE A 64 15.94 0.16 6.62
CA PHE A 64 16.72 -0.26 7.78
C PHE A 64 17.18 -1.71 7.61
N HIS A 65 18.50 -1.92 7.65
CA HIS A 65 19.14 -3.22 7.47
C HIS A 65 18.88 -4.19 8.62
N GLY A 66 19.09 -5.48 8.37
CA GLY A 66 19.06 -6.53 9.38
C GLY A 66 20.32 -6.55 10.28
N MET A 67 20.38 -7.52 11.20
CA MET A 67 21.54 -7.71 12.07
C MET A 67 22.83 -7.89 11.26
N ASN A 68 23.91 -7.24 11.68
CA ASN A 68 25.22 -7.22 11.01
C ASN A 68 25.21 -6.61 9.59
N GLY A 69 24.11 -5.98 9.17
CA GLY A 69 24.02 -5.29 7.90
C GLY A 69 24.65 -3.88 7.93
N ASP A 70 24.54 -3.21 6.81
CA ASP A 70 25.00 -1.84 6.60
C ASP A 70 24.07 -1.07 5.65
N GLU A 71 24.46 0.14 5.28
CA GLU A 71 23.72 1.01 4.37
C GLU A 71 23.52 0.43 2.95
N ASN A 72 24.20 -0.67 2.62
CA ASN A 72 24.06 -1.34 1.31
C ASN A 72 23.06 -2.51 1.32
N SER A 73 22.83 -3.08 2.50
CA SER A 73 22.19 -4.40 2.64
C SER A 73 20.78 -4.49 2.05
N MET A 74 19.98 -3.41 2.10
CA MET A 74 18.63 -3.36 1.50
C MET A 74 18.54 -2.40 0.31
N PHE A 75 19.63 -1.80 -0.12
CA PHE A 75 19.62 -0.81 -1.18
C PHE A 75 19.08 -1.38 -2.49
N GLY A 76 19.68 -2.47 -2.98
CA GLY A 76 19.26 -3.10 -4.23
C GLY A 76 17.83 -3.66 -4.19
N PHE A 77 17.40 -4.17 -3.04
CA PHE A 77 16.02 -4.62 -2.82
C PHE A 77 15.02 -3.46 -3.00
N THR A 78 15.23 -2.34 -2.31
CA THR A 78 14.30 -1.21 -2.31
C THR A 78 14.35 -0.45 -3.63
N THR A 79 15.54 -0.11 -4.14
CA THR A 79 15.70 0.64 -5.41
C THR A 79 15.32 -0.21 -6.62
N GLY A 80 15.60 -1.52 -6.60
CA GLY A 80 15.20 -2.46 -7.65
C GLY A 80 13.68 -2.56 -7.77
N ALA A 81 12.96 -2.66 -6.66
CA ALA A 81 11.50 -2.63 -6.65
C ALA A 81 10.96 -1.28 -7.16
N ALA A 82 11.53 -0.14 -6.72
CA ALA A 82 11.11 1.19 -7.19
C ALA A 82 11.30 1.35 -8.71
N LYS A 83 12.38 0.81 -9.28
CA LYS A 83 12.64 0.79 -10.73
C LYS A 83 11.60 -0.06 -11.47
N ARG A 84 11.32 -1.28 -11.00
CA ARG A 84 10.32 -2.17 -11.64
C ARG A 84 8.90 -1.60 -11.60
N VAL A 85 8.57 -0.88 -10.53
CA VAL A 85 7.28 -0.20 -10.37
C VAL A 85 7.20 1.12 -11.15
N GLY A 86 8.34 1.67 -11.59
CA GLY A 86 8.40 2.90 -12.37
C GLY A 86 8.28 4.19 -11.55
N ILE A 87 8.61 4.15 -10.24
CA ILE A 87 8.50 5.29 -9.32
C ILE A 87 9.85 5.81 -8.81
N VAL A 88 10.95 5.28 -9.30
CA VAL A 88 12.31 5.60 -8.81
C VAL A 88 12.65 7.09 -8.90
N ASP A 89 12.14 7.77 -9.93
CA ASP A 89 12.36 9.21 -10.14
C ASP A 89 11.42 10.12 -9.31
N GLU A 90 10.56 9.51 -8.51
CA GLU A 90 9.63 10.23 -7.63
C GLU A 90 10.00 10.14 -6.15
N TYR A 91 11.08 9.44 -5.81
CA TYR A 91 11.49 9.20 -4.43
C TYR A 91 12.98 9.41 -4.21
N VAL A 92 13.31 10.01 -3.08
CA VAL A 92 14.61 9.82 -2.44
C VAL A 92 14.53 8.51 -1.66
N ILE A 93 15.44 7.58 -1.94
CA ILE A 93 15.53 6.28 -1.26
C ILE A 93 16.86 6.24 -0.51
N MET A 94 16.81 6.11 0.80
CA MET A 94 18.03 6.15 1.62
C MET A 94 18.03 5.07 2.71
N GLY A 95 19.23 4.61 3.06
CA GLY A 95 19.44 3.68 4.18
C GLY A 95 20.71 4.00 4.92
N GLY A 96 20.64 3.88 6.24
CA GLY A 96 21.74 4.18 7.13
C GLY A 96 22.41 2.94 7.71
N LYS A 97 23.54 3.13 8.38
CA LYS A 97 24.26 2.14 9.17
C LYS A 97 24.00 2.37 10.66
N SER A 98 23.49 1.37 11.36
CA SER A 98 23.37 1.37 12.82
C SER A 98 24.72 1.53 13.51
N LYS A 99 24.76 2.10 14.71
CA LYS A 99 26.00 2.23 15.50
C LYS A 99 26.57 0.87 15.92
N GLY A 100 25.72 -0.08 16.21
CA GLY A 100 26.08 -1.43 16.60
C GLY A 100 25.91 -2.45 15.49
N ALA A 101 25.83 -3.72 15.86
CA ALA A 101 25.53 -4.81 14.96
C ALA A 101 24.10 -4.74 14.39
N GLY A 102 23.20 -4.08 15.07
CA GLY A 102 21.82 -3.85 14.67
C GLY A 102 21.26 -2.57 15.28
N TRP A 103 20.06 -2.23 14.91
CA TRP A 103 19.35 -1.03 15.37
C TRP A 103 18.87 -1.18 16.80
N ALA A 104 19.10 -0.15 17.61
CA ALA A 104 18.68 -0.07 19.00
C ALA A 104 17.97 1.29 19.28
N THR A 105 17.35 1.41 20.45
CA THR A 105 16.72 2.68 20.87
C THR A 105 17.70 3.85 20.97
N SER A 106 19.00 3.55 21.18
CA SER A 106 20.07 4.56 21.18
C SER A 106 20.28 5.21 19.82
N ASP A 107 19.83 4.59 18.73
CA ASP A 107 19.95 5.13 17.37
C ASP A 107 18.80 6.08 17.01
N ASP A 108 17.69 6.05 17.75
CA ASP A 108 16.45 6.75 17.38
C ASP A 108 16.63 8.25 17.18
N LYS A 109 17.36 8.91 18.09
CA LYS A 109 17.64 10.34 18.00
C LYS A 109 18.41 10.70 16.73
N ASP A 110 19.38 9.89 16.39
CA ASP A 110 20.23 10.09 15.22
C ASP A 110 19.47 9.81 13.92
N VAL A 111 18.65 8.77 13.92
CA VAL A 111 17.73 8.46 12.80
C VAL A 111 16.76 9.62 12.56
N LEU A 112 16.15 10.16 13.60
CA LEU A 112 15.25 11.33 13.48
C LEU A 112 15.99 12.55 12.91
N ALA A 113 17.19 12.86 13.42
CA ALA A 113 17.99 13.98 12.95
C ALA A 113 18.40 13.82 11.47
N TRP A 114 18.74 12.59 11.06
CA TRP A 114 19.11 12.27 9.70
C TRP A 114 17.90 12.32 8.72
N ILE A 115 16.72 11.83 9.13
CA ILE A 115 15.49 11.97 8.35
C ILE A 115 15.12 13.46 8.20
N ASP A 116 15.18 14.24 9.28
CA ASP A 116 14.90 15.67 9.24
C ASP A 116 15.85 16.42 8.32
N TRP A 117 17.15 16.06 8.35
CA TRP A 117 18.13 16.60 7.40
C TRP A 117 17.76 16.29 5.95
N ALA A 118 17.40 15.05 5.63
CA ALA A 118 17.01 14.68 4.28
C ALA A 118 15.76 15.45 3.81
N MET A 119 14.77 15.61 4.70
CA MET A 119 13.55 16.38 4.42
C MET A 119 13.81 17.87 4.23
N LYS A 120 14.91 18.40 4.79
CA LYS A 120 15.35 19.80 4.61
C LYS A 120 16.23 19.99 3.38
N THR A 121 16.98 18.96 3.01
CA THR A 121 17.94 19.00 1.91
C THR A 121 17.27 18.78 0.56
N TYR A 122 16.30 17.87 0.50
CA TYR A 122 15.54 17.53 -0.70
C TYR A 122 14.10 18.07 -0.63
N PRO A 123 13.43 18.34 -1.77
CA PRO A 123 12.06 18.85 -1.80
C PRO A 123 11.05 17.74 -1.46
N ILE A 124 11.14 17.17 -0.25
CA ILE A 124 10.28 16.09 0.20
C ILE A 124 8.89 16.61 0.55
N ASP A 125 7.86 15.93 0.05
CA ASP A 125 6.49 16.07 0.54
C ASP A 125 6.39 15.36 1.91
N PRO A 126 6.13 16.08 3.01
CA PRO A 126 6.06 15.47 4.34
C PRO A 126 4.90 14.46 4.48
N ARG A 127 3.97 14.42 3.53
CA ARG A 127 2.91 13.41 3.46
C ARG A 127 3.36 12.11 2.79
N ARG A 128 4.57 12.06 2.21
CA ARG A 128 5.13 10.94 1.45
C ARG A 128 6.42 10.43 2.09
N VAL A 129 6.42 10.24 3.40
CA VAL A 129 7.55 9.69 4.15
C VAL A 129 7.22 8.28 4.61
N HIS A 130 8.05 7.31 4.26
CA HIS A 130 7.81 5.89 4.44
C HIS A 130 9.04 5.19 5.00
N ILE A 131 8.84 4.14 5.80
CA ILE A 131 9.95 3.33 6.32
C ILE A 131 9.77 1.84 6.02
N ILE A 132 10.87 1.19 5.65
CA ILE A 132 10.96 -0.25 5.38
C ILE A 132 12.10 -0.83 6.22
N GLY A 133 11.92 -2.00 6.81
CA GLY A 133 13.01 -2.66 7.54
C GLY A 133 12.96 -4.16 7.42
N GLY A 134 14.13 -4.80 7.33
CA GLY A 134 14.28 -6.25 7.28
C GLY A 134 14.88 -6.81 8.58
N SER A 135 14.36 -7.94 9.09
CA SER A 135 14.89 -8.62 10.26
C SER A 135 14.99 -7.70 11.49
N ASN A 136 16.19 -7.43 12.01
CA ASN A 136 16.39 -6.43 13.06
C ASN A 136 15.91 -5.04 12.64
N GLY A 137 16.11 -4.63 11.38
CA GLY A 137 15.50 -3.41 10.83
C GLY A 137 13.97 -3.47 10.79
N GLY A 138 13.39 -4.65 10.57
CA GLY A 138 11.95 -4.89 10.66
C GLY A 138 11.42 -4.70 12.09
N ALA A 139 12.18 -5.17 13.10
CA ALA A 139 11.88 -4.89 14.51
C ALA A 139 12.00 -3.39 14.83
N MET A 140 13.05 -2.75 14.29
CA MET A 140 13.27 -1.30 14.42
C MET A 140 12.08 -0.52 13.88
N VAL A 141 11.65 -0.75 12.63
CA VAL A 141 10.55 0.04 12.04
C VAL A 141 9.22 -0.22 12.73
N LYS A 142 8.98 -1.40 13.30
CA LYS A 142 7.80 -1.65 14.13
C LYS A 142 7.79 -0.73 15.35
N ARG A 143 8.86 -0.72 16.14
CA ARG A 143 8.99 0.08 17.35
C ARG A 143 9.08 1.57 17.05
N PHE A 144 10.08 1.95 16.28
CA PHE A 144 10.36 3.36 15.95
C PHE A 144 9.20 4.01 15.18
N GLY A 145 8.64 3.29 14.22
CA GLY A 145 7.49 3.74 13.46
C GLY A 145 6.23 3.88 14.33
N TRP A 146 5.99 2.94 15.26
CA TRP A 146 4.90 3.07 16.23
C TRP A 146 5.04 4.32 17.10
N GLU A 147 6.23 4.57 17.62
CA GLU A 147 6.49 5.75 18.46
C GLU A 147 6.42 7.08 17.70
N ASN A 148 6.70 7.07 16.39
CA ASN A 148 6.81 8.27 15.56
C ASN A 148 5.82 8.30 14.39
N GLN A 149 4.62 7.74 14.56
CA GLN A 149 3.60 7.63 13.50
C GLN A 149 3.27 8.95 12.81
N GLY A 150 3.34 10.07 13.52
CA GLY A 150 3.10 11.39 12.94
C GLY A 150 4.04 11.79 11.81
N LEU A 151 5.11 11.02 11.57
CA LEU A 151 6.08 11.24 10.49
C LEU A 151 5.81 10.36 9.26
N PHE A 152 5.18 9.18 9.43
CA PHE A 152 5.19 8.15 8.41
C PHE A 152 3.80 7.87 7.84
N ALA A 153 3.66 7.98 6.52
CA ALA A 153 2.47 7.55 5.80
C ALA A 153 2.31 6.03 5.84
N SER A 154 3.44 5.29 5.80
CA SER A 154 3.43 3.84 5.96
C SER A 154 4.68 3.30 6.64
N ILE A 155 4.52 2.11 7.23
CA ILE A 155 5.57 1.34 7.93
C ILE A 155 5.55 -0.09 7.38
N SER A 156 6.69 -0.57 6.88
CA SER A 156 6.79 -1.86 6.20
C SER A 156 7.84 -2.78 6.84
N PRO A 157 7.48 -3.54 7.90
CA PRO A 157 8.36 -4.52 8.49
C PRO A 157 8.38 -5.84 7.72
N TYR A 158 9.58 -6.31 7.38
CA TYR A 158 9.86 -7.63 6.80
C TYR A 158 10.51 -8.50 7.85
N CYS A 159 9.93 -9.66 8.17
CA CYS A 159 10.42 -10.66 9.12
C CYS A 159 10.99 -10.06 10.43
N GLY A 160 10.38 -8.98 10.92
CA GLY A 160 10.84 -8.30 12.13
C GLY A 160 10.42 -9.00 13.40
N GLY A 161 11.37 -9.27 14.30
CA GLY A 161 11.10 -9.72 15.66
C GLY A 161 10.43 -8.67 16.52
N GLY A 162 10.01 -9.00 17.75
CA GLY A 162 9.52 -8.12 18.81
C GLY A 162 8.64 -6.97 18.34
N ALA A 163 8.02 -6.30 19.06
CA ALA A 163 7.41 -5.01 19.19
C ALA A 163 6.08 -5.18 19.89
N ASP A 164 5.97 -4.49 20.96
CA ASP A 164 4.75 -4.33 21.70
C ASP A 164 4.17 -2.96 21.32
N PHE A 165 2.96 -2.96 20.78
CA PHE A 165 2.20 -1.75 20.50
C PHE A 165 1.34 -1.34 21.70
N SER A 166 1.78 -1.66 22.91
CA SER A 166 1.01 -1.41 24.16
C SER A 166 0.96 0.06 24.56
N GLY A 167 1.93 0.88 24.15
CA GLY A 167 1.97 2.29 24.49
C GLY A 167 1.04 3.17 23.63
N THR A 168 0.75 4.40 24.10
CA THR A 168 0.15 5.43 23.26
C THR A 168 1.21 5.96 22.29
N PRO A 169 0.96 5.99 20.96
CA PRO A 169 1.92 6.53 20.02
C PRO A 169 2.26 7.98 20.31
N LYS A 170 3.55 8.30 20.33
CA LYS A 170 3.98 9.68 20.45
C LYS A 170 3.61 10.42 19.16
N GLY A 171 2.97 11.57 19.26
CA GLY A 171 2.68 12.42 18.11
C GLY A 171 1.32 12.22 17.43
N GLN A 172 0.42 11.40 17.97
CA GLN A 172 -0.97 11.43 17.52
C GLN A 172 -1.57 12.81 17.84
N ARG A 173 -2.03 13.51 16.80
CA ARG A 173 -2.88 14.69 16.97
C ARG A 173 -4.23 14.24 17.50
N ALA A 174 -4.82 15.04 18.39
CA ALA A 174 -6.25 14.98 18.62
C ALA A 174 -6.95 15.17 17.26
N ALA A 175 -7.90 14.30 16.94
CA ALA A 175 -8.66 14.38 15.69
C ALA A 175 -9.16 15.82 15.48
N PRO A 176 -9.04 16.38 14.26
CA PRO A 176 -9.63 17.68 13.99
C PRO A 176 -11.13 17.61 14.22
N ALA A 177 -11.71 18.68 14.74
CA ALA A 177 -13.10 18.81 15.17
C ALA A 177 -14.14 18.81 14.03
N GLN A 178 -13.85 18.16 12.91
CA GLN A 178 -14.78 18.00 11.78
C GLN A 178 -15.08 16.51 11.58
N GLY A 179 -16.19 16.08 12.13
CA GLY A 179 -16.82 14.78 11.93
C GLY A 179 -15.92 13.55 12.18
N PRO A 180 -16.41 12.47 12.74
CA PRO A 180 -15.55 11.36 13.08
C PRO A 180 -15.10 10.64 11.79
N LEU A 181 -13.89 10.94 11.30
CA LEU A 181 -13.16 9.99 10.49
C LEU A 181 -12.95 8.75 11.37
N SER A 182 -13.20 7.57 10.83
CA SER A 182 -12.95 6.35 11.60
C SER A 182 -11.47 6.29 12.01
N PRO A 183 -11.10 5.69 13.13
CA PRO A 183 -9.69 5.54 13.52
C PRO A 183 -8.80 4.96 12.42
N ALA A 184 -9.37 4.13 11.53
CA ALA A 184 -8.67 3.59 10.36
C ALA A 184 -8.31 4.64 9.30
N GLU A 185 -8.99 5.79 9.26
CA GLU A 185 -8.79 6.84 8.24
C GLU A 185 -7.71 7.85 8.60
N THR A 186 -7.35 7.93 9.88
CA THR A 186 -6.38 8.92 10.39
C THR A 186 -5.03 8.34 10.77
N LYS A 187 -4.85 7.02 10.68
CA LYS A 187 -3.64 6.35 11.17
C LYS A 187 -2.69 5.94 10.05
N THR A 188 -1.39 5.86 10.38
CA THR A 188 -0.35 5.26 9.55
C THR A 188 -0.76 3.86 9.11
N GLU A 189 -0.51 3.52 7.86
CA GLU A 189 -0.82 2.20 7.32
C GLU A 189 0.39 1.26 7.37
N TRP A 190 0.13 -0.04 7.47
CA TRP A 190 1.16 -1.04 7.72
C TRP A 190 1.20 -2.09 6.61
N TYR A 191 2.41 -2.50 6.21
CA TYR A 191 2.61 -3.56 5.24
C TYR A 191 3.61 -4.59 5.78
N PHE A 192 3.13 -5.71 6.27
CA PHE A 192 3.95 -6.78 6.84
C PHE A 192 4.27 -7.85 5.80
N VAL A 193 5.50 -8.35 5.86
CA VAL A 193 5.92 -9.55 5.11
C VAL A 193 6.65 -10.49 6.06
N HIS A 194 6.29 -11.79 6.05
CA HIS A 194 6.95 -12.81 6.85
C HIS A 194 6.86 -14.17 6.19
N GLY A 195 7.92 -14.99 6.25
CA GLY A 195 7.92 -16.37 5.77
C GLY A 195 7.37 -17.33 6.82
N THR A 196 6.57 -18.34 6.42
CA THR A 196 6.04 -19.33 7.35
C THR A 196 7.13 -20.24 7.93
N ASP A 197 8.24 -20.42 7.19
CA ASP A 197 9.34 -21.31 7.53
C ASP A 197 10.52 -20.56 8.15
N ASP A 198 10.31 -19.30 8.53
CA ASP A 198 11.30 -18.47 9.21
C ASP A 198 11.60 -19.03 10.62
N ARG A 199 12.81 -19.58 10.76
CA ARG A 199 13.31 -20.14 12.02
C ARG A 199 14.19 -19.17 12.80
N GLU A 200 14.66 -18.09 12.17
CA GLU A 200 15.47 -17.06 12.84
C GLU A 200 14.58 -16.10 13.63
N VAL A 201 13.50 -15.66 13.00
CA VAL A 201 12.45 -14.85 13.63
C VAL A 201 11.10 -15.53 13.38
N PRO A 202 10.53 -16.22 14.36
CA PRO A 202 9.25 -16.91 14.16
C PRO A 202 8.13 -15.97 13.68
N PRO A 203 7.32 -16.38 12.67
CA PRO A 203 6.25 -15.55 12.09
C PRO A 203 5.19 -15.12 13.12
N ASP A 204 5.09 -15.81 14.24
CA ASP A 204 4.22 -15.41 15.35
C ASP A 204 4.52 -14.00 15.89
N SER A 205 5.73 -13.49 15.69
CA SER A 205 6.06 -12.11 16.03
C SER A 205 5.26 -11.11 15.19
N SER A 206 5.09 -11.37 13.89
CA SER A 206 4.26 -10.54 13.00
C SER A 206 2.77 -10.79 13.26
N ARG A 207 2.33 -12.03 13.44
CA ARG A 207 0.93 -12.36 13.76
C ARG A 207 0.43 -11.63 15.01
N ARG A 208 1.23 -11.64 16.10
CA ARG A 208 0.91 -10.88 17.33
C ARG A 208 0.83 -9.37 17.07
N SER A 209 1.79 -8.82 16.31
CA SER A 209 1.77 -7.39 15.95
C SER A 209 0.50 -7.02 15.19
N ILE A 210 0.10 -7.86 14.24
CA ILE A 210 -1.11 -7.67 13.41
C ILE A 210 -2.37 -7.73 14.26
N GLU A 211 -2.47 -8.70 15.18
CA GLU A 211 -3.61 -8.79 16.07
C GLU A 211 -3.76 -7.54 16.95
N GLN A 212 -2.65 -7.00 17.46
CA GLN A 212 -2.67 -5.73 18.21
C GLN A 212 -3.10 -4.54 17.34
N LEU A 213 -2.61 -4.45 16.10
CA LEU A 213 -3.02 -3.40 15.15
C LEU A 213 -4.51 -3.49 14.83
N LYS A 214 -5.02 -4.71 14.61
CA LYS A 214 -6.43 -4.99 14.34
C LYS A 214 -7.32 -4.54 15.51
N GLN A 215 -6.97 -4.92 16.74
CA GLN A 215 -7.69 -4.51 17.95
C GLN A 215 -7.70 -2.98 18.13
N LYS A 216 -6.66 -2.29 17.68
CA LYS A 216 -6.54 -0.83 17.73
C LYS A 216 -7.13 -0.12 16.52
N GLY A 217 -7.74 -0.85 15.57
CA GLY A 217 -8.36 -0.31 14.37
C GLY A 217 -7.38 0.26 13.34
N TYR A 218 -6.13 -0.24 13.29
CA TYR A 218 -5.19 0.12 12.24
C TYR A 218 -5.44 -0.67 10.97
N ARG A 219 -5.17 -0.05 9.83
CA ARG A 219 -5.14 -0.74 8.55
C ARG A 219 -3.78 -1.41 8.36
N TYR A 220 -3.81 -2.61 7.80
CA TYR A 220 -2.59 -3.35 7.49
C TYR A 220 -2.80 -4.26 6.27
N VAL A 221 -1.72 -4.52 5.57
CA VAL A 221 -1.57 -5.62 4.62
C VAL A 221 -0.60 -6.61 5.25
N TYR A 222 -0.92 -7.89 5.22
CA TYR A 222 -0.03 -8.96 5.67
C TYR A 222 0.21 -9.97 4.57
N ARG A 223 1.47 -10.13 4.19
CA ARG A 223 1.93 -11.14 3.24
C ARG A 223 2.70 -12.20 4.02
N GLU A 224 2.00 -13.22 4.50
CA GLU A 224 2.61 -14.38 5.13
C GLU A 224 2.96 -15.41 4.06
N MET A 225 4.25 -15.52 3.74
CA MET A 225 4.78 -16.23 2.59
C MET A 225 4.97 -17.71 2.88
N THR A 226 4.05 -18.56 2.40
CA THR A 226 4.09 -20.02 2.64
C THR A 226 5.34 -20.67 2.04
N GLY A 227 6.09 -21.44 2.85
CA GLY A 227 7.30 -22.13 2.43
C GLY A 227 8.53 -21.23 2.25
N HIS A 228 8.45 -19.97 2.65
CA HIS A 228 9.58 -19.05 2.65
C HIS A 228 10.22 -18.94 4.03
N ASP A 229 11.54 -18.92 4.04
CA ASP A 229 12.37 -18.69 5.22
C ASP A 229 12.74 -17.20 5.39
N HIS A 230 13.60 -16.91 6.39
CA HIS A 230 14.03 -15.56 6.74
C HIS A 230 14.65 -14.77 5.58
N GLY A 231 15.40 -15.43 4.71
CA GLY A 231 16.12 -14.80 3.60
C GLY A 231 15.37 -14.83 2.27
N SER A 232 14.59 -15.87 2.02
CA SER A 232 13.94 -16.09 0.73
C SER A 232 12.81 -15.11 0.43
N ILE A 233 12.18 -14.52 1.45
CA ILE A 233 11.14 -13.49 1.26
C ILE A 233 11.67 -12.25 0.52
N PHE A 234 12.96 -11.93 0.66
CA PHE A 234 13.58 -10.79 -0.03
C PHE A 234 13.88 -11.04 -1.51
N ARG A 235 13.67 -12.29 -1.98
CA ARG A 235 13.86 -12.68 -3.39
C ARG A 235 12.56 -12.70 -4.18
N VAL A 236 11.42 -12.43 -3.53
CA VAL A 236 10.10 -12.42 -4.19
C VAL A 236 9.80 -11.01 -4.65
N ASN A 237 10.10 -10.74 -5.93
CA ASN A 237 9.92 -9.43 -6.54
C ASN A 237 8.47 -8.94 -6.46
N GLU A 238 7.49 -9.81 -6.67
CA GLU A 238 6.07 -9.47 -6.63
C GLU A 238 5.66 -8.81 -5.31
N VAL A 239 6.21 -9.28 -4.19
CA VAL A 239 5.87 -8.75 -2.85
C VAL A 239 6.54 -7.40 -2.62
N SER A 240 7.82 -7.26 -3.03
CA SER A 240 8.51 -5.97 -2.93
C SER A 240 7.88 -4.91 -3.83
N ASP A 241 7.49 -5.30 -5.05
CA ASP A 241 6.83 -4.42 -6.01
C ASP A 241 5.44 -3.99 -5.53
N ASP A 242 4.67 -4.93 -4.94
CA ASP A 242 3.38 -4.63 -4.33
C ASP A 242 3.53 -3.65 -3.15
N ASN A 243 4.54 -3.84 -2.31
CA ASN A 243 4.83 -2.89 -1.22
C ASN A 243 5.19 -1.49 -1.75
N LEU A 244 6.01 -1.39 -2.79
CA LEU A 244 6.36 -0.07 -3.36
C LEU A 244 5.16 0.61 -4.04
N ARG A 245 4.25 -0.14 -4.67
CA ARG A 245 2.96 0.40 -5.16
C ARG A 245 2.07 0.87 -4.00
N PHE A 246 2.00 0.09 -2.92
CA PHE A 246 1.30 0.47 -1.69
C PHE A 246 1.86 1.77 -1.11
N ILE A 247 3.17 1.88 -0.96
CA ILE A 247 3.88 3.09 -0.53
C ILE A 247 3.53 4.27 -1.44
N HIS A 248 3.59 4.09 -2.75
CA HIS A 248 3.34 5.14 -3.73
C HIS A 248 1.91 5.68 -3.67
N ALA A 249 0.94 4.83 -3.37
CA ALA A 249 -0.46 5.20 -3.25
C ALA A 249 -0.77 6.04 -2.00
N LEU A 250 0.04 5.94 -0.95
CA LEU A 250 -0.29 6.50 0.35
C LEU A 250 0.21 7.93 0.56
N ARG A 251 -0.58 8.68 1.32
CA ARG A 251 -0.24 10.00 1.86
C ARG A 251 -0.57 10.02 3.35
N HIS A 252 0.26 10.65 4.15
CA HIS A 252 -0.02 10.81 5.57
C HIS A 252 -1.25 11.70 5.76
N LYS A 253 -2.31 11.15 6.32
CA LYS A 253 -3.63 11.78 6.35
C LYS A 253 -3.70 12.97 7.32
N GLU A 254 -2.90 12.95 8.37
CA GLU A 254 -2.87 14.02 9.39
C GLU A 254 -1.95 15.20 9.02
N VAL A 255 -1.11 15.07 7.99
CA VAL A 255 -0.26 16.16 7.53
C VAL A 255 -1.08 17.07 6.61
N PRO A 256 -1.35 18.34 7.01
CA PRO A 256 -2.17 19.23 6.22
C PRO A 256 -1.47 19.65 4.92
N LEU A 257 -2.26 19.93 3.90
CA LEU A 257 -1.77 20.60 2.70
C LEU A 257 -1.18 21.98 3.05
N THR A 258 -0.12 22.36 2.36
CA THR A 258 0.37 23.74 2.36
C THR A 258 -0.67 24.69 1.73
N SER A 259 -0.50 26.00 1.92
CA SER A 259 -1.37 27.02 1.28
C SER A 259 -1.42 26.85 -0.24
N ASP A 260 -0.25 26.63 -0.86
CA ASP A 260 -0.13 26.52 -2.32
C ASP A 260 -0.72 25.21 -2.83
N GLN A 261 -0.49 24.11 -2.12
CA GLN A 261 -1.17 22.84 -2.43
C GLN A 261 -2.70 22.97 -2.36
N ARG A 262 -3.25 23.70 -1.40
CA ARG A 262 -4.70 23.96 -1.33
C ARG A 262 -5.21 24.77 -2.51
N LYS A 263 -4.48 25.82 -2.92
CA LYS A 263 -4.82 26.63 -4.11
C LYS A 263 -4.79 25.77 -5.38
N GLU A 264 -3.73 24.97 -5.54
CA GLU A 264 -3.56 24.03 -6.65
C GLU A 264 -4.75 23.05 -6.75
N VAL A 265 -5.09 22.36 -5.66
CA VAL A 265 -6.22 21.43 -5.60
C VAL A 265 -7.52 22.12 -6.00
N THR A 266 -7.78 23.32 -5.49
CA THR A 266 -8.99 24.08 -5.82
C THR A 266 -9.04 24.43 -7.32
N SER A 267 -7.92 24.86 -7.88
CA SER A 267 -7.79 25.16 -9.31
C SER A 267 -8.02 23.93 -10.18
N LEU A 268 -7.35 22.82 -9.88
CA LEU A 268 -7.47 21.57 -10.64
C LEU A 268 -8.89 20.99 -10.56
N ALA A 269 -9.51 20.98 -9.38
CA ALA A 269 -10.89 20.51 -9.20
C ALA A 269 -11.93 21.32 -9.95
N GLY A 270 -11.68 22.61 -10.15
CA GLY A 270 -12.54 23.47 -10.98
C GLY A 270 -12.35 23.22 -12.48
N LYS A 271 -11.11 23.12 -12.92
CA LYS A 271 -10.76 22.95 -14.35
C LYS A 271 -11.26 21.63 -14.92
N ILE A 272 -11.11 20.51 -14.20
CA ILE A 272 -11.42 19.16 -14.71
C ILE A 272 -12.86 19.01 -15.21
N LYS A 273 -13.81 19.76 -14.65
CA LYS A 273 -15.23 19.67 -15.01
C LYS A 273 -15.55 20.12 -16.43
N ASN A 274 -14.73 21.02 -16.98
CA ASN A 274 -14.95 21.65 -18.29
C ASN A 274 -13.81 21.34 -19.27
N GLU A 275 -12.92 20.43 -18.91
CA GLU A 275 -11.75 20.14 -19.70
C GLU A 275 -12.04 19.12 -20.81
N LYS A 276 -11.25 19.16 -21.88
CA LYS A 276 -11.21 18.12 -22.91
C LYS A 276 -10.25 17.00 -22.53
N ALA A 277 -10.36 15.84 -23.15
CA ALA A 277 -9.56 14.66 -22.82
C ALA A 277 -8.05 14.93 -22.73
N GLU A 278 -7.49 15.76 -23.60
CA GLU A 278 -6.06 16.10 -23.59
C GLU A 278 -5.66 16.90 -22.34
N GLY A 279 -6.38 17.95 -22.00
CA GLY A 279 -6.15 18.73 -20.78
C GLY A 279 -6.47 17.94 -19.50
N ALA A 280 -7.50 17.09 -19.55
CA ALA A 280 -7.87 16.20 -18.45
C ALA A 280 -6.72 15.26 -18.08
N THR A 281 -5.92 14.78 -19.04
CA THR A 281 -4.75 13.92 -18.80
C THR A 281 -3.73 14.61 -17.88
N VAL A 282 -3.45 15.88 -18.12
CA VAL A 282 -2.54 16.66 -17.27
C VAL A 282 -3.11 16.82 -15.87
N ILE A 283 -4.39 17.19 -15.76
CA ILE A 283 -5.06 17.43 -14.46
C ILE A 283 -5.13 16.15 -13.63
N VAL A 284 -5.48 15.03 -14.24
CA VAL A 284 -5.55 13.72 -13.57
C VAL A 284 -4.16 13.28 -13.08
N LYS A 285 -3.11 13.51 -13.88
CA LYS A 285 -1.72 13.25 -13.49
C LYS A 285 -1.28 14.11 -12.29
N GLU A 286 -1.61 15.40 -12.30
CA GLU A 286 -1.31 16.26 -11.17
C GLU A 286 -2.14 15.91 -9.92
N ALA A 287 -3.40 15.51 -10.10
CA ALA A 287 -4.22 14.99 -9.00
C ALA A 287 -3.59 13.75 -8.34
N SER A 288 -3.02 12.84 -9.15
CA SER A 288 -2.28 11.68 -8.66
C SER A 288 -1.07 12.09 -7.83
N ARG A 289 -0.33 13.09 -8.29
CA ARG A 289 0.82 13.64 -7.54
C ARG A 289 0.39 14.26 -6.21
N VAL A 290 -0.67 15.05 -6.19
CA VAL A 290 -1.24 15.60 -4.95
C VAL A 290 -1.61 14.46 -3.99
N GLY A 291 -2.29 13.44 -4.48
CA GLY A 291 -2.69 12.25 -3.72
C GLY A 291 -3.58 12.56 -2.51
N GLY A 292 -3.91 11.53 -1.74
CA GLY A 292 -4.78 11.61 -0.58
C GLY A 292 -6.18 12.14 -0.91
N LEU A 293 -6.96 12.52 0.09
CA LEU A 293 -8.31 13.07 -0.07
C LEU A 293 -8.43 14.21 -1.10
N PRO A 294 -7.48 15.18 -1.13
CA PRO A 294 -7.57 16.27 -2.13
C PRO A 294 -7.41 15.78 -3.56
N GLY A 295 -6.48 14.86 -3.83
CA GLY A 295 -6.32 14.24 -5.14
C GLY A 295 -7.54 13.40 -5.52
N ALA A 296 -8.06 12.61 -4.58
CA ALA A 296 -9.28 11.82 -4.75
C ALA A 296 -10.47 12.68 -5.18
N LYS A 297 -10.63 13.87 -4.61
CA LYS A 297 -11.70 14.81 -4.99
C LYS A 297 -11.58 15.26 -6.45
N ILE A 298 -10.38 15.52 -6.94
CA ILE A 298 -10.16 15.90 -8.34
C ILE A 298 -10.49 14.73 -9.27
N ILE A 299 -9.98 13.53 -8.94
CA ILE A 299 -10.24 12.32 -9.71
C ILE A 299 -11.73 11.97 -9.67
N GLY A 300 -12.41 12.08 -8.52
CA GLY A 300 -13.85 11.89 -8.40
C GLY A 300 -14.65 12.78 -9.36
N ASN A 301 -14.27 14.05 -9.50
CA ASN A 301 -14.89 14.94 -10.48
C ASN A 301 -14.64 14.49 -11.94
N ALA A 302 -13.50 13.87 -12.24
CA ALA A 302 -13.21 13.30 -13.55
C ALA A 302 -14.01 12.02 -13.82
N LEU A 303 -14.24 11.21 -12.80
CA LEU A 303 -15.09 10.02 -12.89
C LEU A 303 -16.57 10.35 -13.18
N ASP A 304 -17.03 11.55 -12.79
CA ASP A 304 -18.37 12.05 -13.07
C ASP A 304 -18.47 12.83 -14.42
N SER A 305 -17.41 12.85 -15.24
CA SER A 305 -17.42 13.54 -16.54
C SER A 305 -18.46 12.97 -17.50
N SER A 306 -19.06 13.82 -18.33
CA SER A 306 -19.89 13.38 -19.46
C SER A 306 -19.09 12.67 -20.55
N ASP A 307 -17.78 12.95 -20.66
CA ASP A 307 -16.85 12.35 -21.60
C ASP A 307 -16.33 10.99 -21.08
N ALA A 308 -16.57 9.92 -21.85
CA ALA A 308 -16.17 8.57 -21.49
C ALA A 308 -14.64 8.39 -21.43
N GLU A 309 -13.87 9.08 -22.29
CA GLU A 309 -12.41 8.99 -22.26
C GLU A 309 -11.84 9.62 -20.98
N ILE A 310 -12.45 10.69 -20.47
CA ILE A 310 -12.06 11.30 -19.20
C ILE A 310 -12.40 10.35 -18.03
N ARG A 311 -13.59 9.74 -18.03
CA ARG A 311 -13.96 8.75 -16.99
C ARG A 311 -13.04 7.54 -17.00
N LYS A 312 -12.71 7.03 -18.19
CA LYS A 312 -11.78 5.92 -18.39
C LYS A 312 -10.38 6.26 -17.87
N LEU A 313 -9.85 7.43 -18.28
CA LEU A 313 -8.55 7.92 -17.81
C LEU A 313 -8.50 8.03 -16.28
N ALA A 314 -9.53 8.60 -15.67
CA ALA A 314 -9.61 8.71 -14.22
C ALA A 314 -9.68 7.35 -13.53
N ALA A 315 -10.43 6.39 -14.07
CA ALA A 315 -10.50 5.02 -13.56
C ALA A 315 -9.15 4.29 -13.68
N THR A 316 -8.45 4.42 -14.82
CA THR A 316 -7.10 3.86 -15.03
C THR A 316 -6.10 4.44 -14.03
N THR A 317 -6.20 5.74 -13.75
CA THR A 317 -5.32 6.41 -12.79
C THR A 317 -5.53 5.88 -11.38
N THR A 318 -6.76 5.53 -11.00
CA THR A 318 -7.02 4.95 -9.67
C THR A 318 -6.43 3.56 -9.50
N GLU A 319 -6.14 2.83 -10.56
CA GLU A 319 -5.42 1.54 -10.47
C GLU A 319 -3.99 1.73 -9.95
N SER A 320 -3.32 2.80 -10.35
CA SER A 320 -1.91 3.08 -10.00
C SER A 320 -1.75 3.94 -8.76
N THR A 321 -2.79 4.69 -8.38
CA THR A 321 -2.73 5.68 -7.28
C THR A 321 -3.99 5.60 -6.45
N LEU A 322 -4.02 4.66 -5.51
CA LEU A 322 -5.16 4.54 -4.61
C LEU A 322 -5.17 5.63 -3.55
N TYR A 323 -6.34 6.22 -3.41
CA TYR A 323 -6.61 7.23 -2.40
C TYR A 323 -7.36 6.65 -1.19
N GLY A 324 -7.21 5.35 -0.97
CA GLY A 324 -7.90 4.68 0.10
C GLY A 324 -9.38 4.42 -0.21
N ARG A 325 -10.17 4.48 0.84
CA ARG A 325 -11.58 4.13 0.84
C ARG A 325 -12.44 5.02 -0.06
N GLU A 326 -12.05 6.28 -0.19
CA GLU A 326 -12.82 7.31 -0.89
C GLU A 326 -13.01 6.99 -2.37
N MET A 327 -12.00 6.38 -3.00
CA MET A 327 -12.07 6.04 -4.41
C MET A 327 -12.82 4.73 -4.69
N VAL A 328 -12.91 3.82 -3.71
CA VAL A 328 -13.64 2.56 -3.88
C VAL A 328 -15.09 2.81 -4.27
N MET A 329 -15.78 3.72 -3.58
CA MET A 329 -17.19 3.99 -3.85
C MET A 329 -17.41 4.71 -5.19
N GLU A 330 -16.48 5.55 -5.61
CA GLU A 330 -16.53 6.17 -6.94
C GLU A 330 -16.34 5.12 -8.05
N LEU A 331 -15.37 4.21 -7.90
CA LEU A 331 -15.19 3.10 -8.84
C LEU A 331 -16.40 2.16 -8.88
N VAL A 332 -17.05 1.92 -7.74
CA VAL A 332 -18.29 1.11 -7.68
C VAL A 332 -19.43 1.73 -8.50
N LYS A 333 -19.54 3.06 -8.53
CA LYS A 333 -20.52 3.75 -9.40
C LYS A 333 -20.26 3.45 -10.87
N LEU A 334 -18.99 3.43 -11.29
CA LEU A 334 -18.59 3.15 -12.67
C LEU A 334 -18.84 1.69 -13.12
N LEU A 335 -19.10 0.76 -12.23
CA LEU A 335 -19.55 -0.59 -12.62
C LEU A 335 -20.92 -0.57 -13.35
N LYS A 336 -21.64 0.56 -13.27
CA LYS A 336 -22.89 0.81 -14.01
C LYS A 336 -22.72 1.77 -15.18
N ASP A 337 -21.47 2.08 -15.57
CA ASP A 337 -21.23 2.96 -16.73
C ASP A 337 -21.79 2.36 -18.01
N LYS A 338 -22.24 3.21 -18.92
CA LYS A 338 -22.76 2.78 -20.23
C LYS A 338 -21.66 2.23 -21.15
N GLU A 339 -20.41 2.59 -20.90
CA GLU A 339 -19.26 2.23 -21.72
C GLU A 339 -18.49 1.05 -21.06
N ASP A 340 -18.41 -0.08 -21.75
CA ASP A 340 -17.75 -1.29 -21.22
C ASP A 340 -16.25 -1.06 -20.93
N ALA A 341 -15.59 -0.20 -21.70
CA ALA A 341 -14.19 0.18 -21.47
C ALA A 341 -14.00 0.89 -20.12
N VAL A 342 -14.95 1.74 -19.72
CA VAL A 342 -14.93 2.43 -18.42
C VAL A 342 -15.17 1.42 -17.28
N LYS A 343 -16.15 0.53 -17.47
CA LYS A 343 -16.41 -0.55 -16.48
C LYS A 343 -15.18 -1.43 -16.27
N ALA A 344 -14.48 -1.81 -17.36
CA ALA A 344 -13.27 -2.65 -17.28
C ALA A 344 -12.17 -1.99 -16.44
N GLU A 345 -11.93 -0.68 -16.61
CA GLU A 345 -10.93 0.05 -15.80
C GLU A 345 -11.39 0.17 -14.34
N ALA A 346 -12.68 0.35 -14.08
CA ALA A 346 -13.21 0.35 -12.70
C ALA A 346 -12.97 -1.00 -11.99
N PHE A 347 -13.16 -2.13 -12.69
CA PHE A 347 -12.82 -3.46 -12.14
C PHE A 347 -11.32 -3.59 -11.82
N LYS A 348 -10.43 -3.06 -12.64
CA LYS A 348 -8.98 -3.07 -12.36
C LYS A 348 -8.62 -2.24 -11.12
N GLY A 349 -9.20 -1.05 -10.98
CA GLY A 349 -9.02 -0.21 -9.79
C GLY A 349 -9.55 -0.88 -8.52
N LEU A 350 -10.74 -1.49 -8.60
CA LEU A 350 -11.30 -2.28 -7.49
C LEU A 350 -10.46 -3.52 -7.17
N ALA A 351 -9.85 -4.17 -8.17
CA ALA A 351 -8.94 -5.29 -7.95
C ALA A 351 -7.72 -4.89 -7.12
N THR A 352 -7.14 -3.72 -7.39
CA THR A 352 -6.02 -3.18 -6.62
C THR A 352 -6.46 -2.84 -5.19
N SER A 353 -7.64 -2.22 -5.03
CA SER A 353 -8.23 -1.94 -3.71
C SER A 353 -8.47 -3.23 -2.90
N ALA A 354 -9.03 -4.25 -3.53
CA ALA A 354 -9.28 -5.55 -2.90
C ALA A 354 -7.97 -6.25 -2.49
N ASN A 355 -6.91 -6.16 -3.32
CA ASN A 355 -5.60 -6.70 -3.02
C ASN A 355 -4.98 -6.06 -1.77
N TRP A 356 -5.25 -4.78 -1.51
CA TRP A 356 -4.80 -4.09 -0.29
C TRP A 356 -5.86 -4.12 0.83
N ARG A 357 -6.77 -5.08 0.77
CA ARG A 357 -7.75 -5.39 1.81
C ARG A 357 -8.69 -4.23 2.15
N TYR A 358 -9.10 -3.47 1.13
CA TYR A 358 -10.26 -2.59 1.29
C TYR A 358 -11.54 -3.45 1.24
N GLU A 359 -12.12 -3.71 2.41
CA GLU A 359 -13.26 -4.63 2.59
C GLU A 359 -14.46 -4.25 1.71
N GLU A 360 -14.68 -2.96 1.49
CA GLU A 360 -15.75 -2.49 0.62
C GLU A 360 -15.53 -2.91 -0.84
N ALA A 361 -14.30 -2.86 -1.34
CA ALA A 361 -13.97 -3.32 -2.69
C ALA A 361 -14.21 -4.82 -2.80
N GLN A 362 -13.76 -5.61 -1.83
CA GLN A 362 -13.97 -7.06 -1.78
C GLN A 362 -15.45 -7.39 -1.73
N ALA A 363 -16.23 -6.72 -0.88
CA ALA A 363 -17.66 -6.94 -0.74
C ALA A 363 -18.44 -6.61 -2.02
N HIS A 364 -18.11 -5.53 -2.69
CA HIS A 364 -18.76 -5.16 -3.96
C HIS A 364 -18.41 -6.13 -5.09
N LEU A 365 -17.14 -6.50 -5.23
CA LEU A 365 -16.71 -7.50 -6.22
C LEU A 365 -17.35 -8.87 -5.98
N ALA A 366 -17.39 -9.32 -4.71
CA ALA A 366 -18.03 -10.58 -4.34
C ALA A 366 -19.55 -10.58 -4.67
N ARG A 367 -20.23 -9.47 -4.44
CA ARG A 367 -21.65 -9.30 -4.78
C ARG A 367 -21.86 -9.38 -6.29
N VAL A 368 -21.06 -8.66 -7.09
CA VAL A 368 -21.13 -8.70 -8.56
C VAL A 368 -20.87 -10.12 -9.07
N ALA A 369 -19.81 -10.77 -8.59
CA ALA A 369 -19.44 -12.14 -9.00
C ALA A 369 -20.54 -13.17 -8.72
N ARG A 370 -21.25 -13.06 -7.59
CA ARG A 370 -22.28 -13.99 -7.13
C ARG A 370 -23.69 -13.68 -7.66
N SER A 371 -23.93 -12.49 -8.16
CA SER A 371 -25.27 -12.05 -8.60
C SER A 371 -25.64 -12.70 -9.93
N LYS A 372 -26.65 -13.56 -9.92
CA LYS A 372 -27.20 -14.17 -11.13
C LYS A 372 -27.90 -13.19 -12.08
N ASN A 373 -28.24 -11.99 -11.58
CA ASN A 373 -28.82 -10.91 -12.37
C ASN A 373 -27.77 -10.06 -13.08
N THR A 374 -26.47 -10.29 -12.80
CA THR A 374 -25.37 -9.59 -13.45
C THR A 374 -24.93 -10.36 -14.70
N PRO A 375 -24.66 -9.67 -15.82
CA PRO A 375 -24.17 -10.31 -17.03
C PRO A 375 -22.93 -11.18 -16.75
N VAL A 376 -22.83 -12.35 -17.39
CA VAL A 376 -21.72 -13.31 -17.17
C VAL A 376 -20.37 -12.66 -17.37
N ALA A 377 -20.21 -11.79 -18.39
CA ALA A 377 -18.95 -11.07 -18.64
C ALA A 377 -18.52 -10.19 -17.45
N GLU A 378 -19.45 -9.47 -16.84
CA GLU A 378 -19.14 -8.62 -15.67
C GLU A 378 -18.85 -9.47 -14.42
N ARG A 379 -19.53 -10.60 -14.26
CA ARG A 379 -19.24 -11.58 -13.20
C ARG A 379 -17.82 -12.11 -13.33
N VAL A 380 -17.38 -12.43 -14.55
CA VAL A 380 -16.02 -12.89 -14.84
C VAL A 380 -15.01 -11.79 -14.48
N LEU A 381 -15.23 -10.53 -14.88
CA LEU A 381 -14.35 -9.42 -14.51
C LEU A 381 -14.24 -9.24 -12.98
N ALA A 382 -15.34 -9.39 -12.25
CA ALA A 382 -15.33 -9.32 -10.79
C ALA A 382 -14.54 -10.48 -10.16
N ILE A 383 -14.64 -11.70 -10.72
CA ILE A 383 -13.87 -12.87 -10.29
C ILE A 383 -12.37 -12.67 -10.53
N GLU A 384 -12.00 -12.17 -11.71
CA GLU A 384 -10.60 -11.86 -12.04
C GLU A 384 -10.03 -10.77 -11.12
N ALA A 385 -10.83 -9.75 -10.81
CA ALA A 385 -10.49 -8.71 -9.86
C ALA A 385 -10.23 -9.27 -8.45
N LEU A 386 -11.10 -10.15 -7.95
CA LEU A 386 -10.88 -10.86 -6.68
C LEU A 386 -9.66 -11.78 -6.74
N GLY A 387 -9.41 -12.42 -7.89
CA GLY A 387 -8.26 -13.28 -8.11
C GLY A 387 -6.92 -12.54 -8.04
N LYS A 388 -6.86 -11.26 -8.44
CA LYS A 388 -5.66 -10.42 -8.28
C LYS A 388 -5.30 -10.27 -6.78
N ALA A 389 -6.32 -10.09 -5.93
CA ALA A 389 -6.15 -10.06 -4.49
C ALA A 389 -5.68 -11.42 -3.93
N VAL A 390 -6.17 -12.52 -4.48
CA VAL A 390 -5.82 -13.89 -4.05
C VAL A 390 -4.39 -14.27 -4.43
N LYS A 391 -3.88 -13.85 -5.58
CA LYS A 391 -2.55 -14.24 -6.08
C LYS A 391 -1.43 -13.99 -5.06
N LEU A 392 -1.42 -12.85 -4.41
CA LEU A 392 -0.41 -12.54 -3.38
C LEU A 392 -0.73 -13.18 -2.03
N GLN A 393 -2.00 -13.47 -1.75
CA GLN A 393 -2.43 -14.14 -0.52
C GLN A 393 -2.22 -15.65 -0.58
N LEU A 394 -2.25 -16.24 -1.77
CA LEU A 394 -1.94 -17.67 -1.95
C LEU A 394 -0.47 -17.98 -1.67
N LEU A 395 0.39 -16.97 -1.64
CA LEU A 395 1.74 -17.07 -1.11
C LEU A 395 1.76 -17.01 0.43
N GLY A 396 0.62 -16.76 1.11
CA GLY A 396 0.52 -16.55 2.54
C GLY A 396 -0.85 -16.90 3.16
N ASN A 397 -1.11 -16.40 4.33
CA ASN A 397 -2.34 -16.66 5.08
C ASN A 397 -3.58 -16.04 4.43
N PHE A 398 -4.63 -16.84 4.36
CA PHE A 398 -5.93 -16.44 3.85
C PHE A 398 -6.75 -15.72 4.93
N GLU A 399 -6.43 -14.48 5.23
CA GLU A 399 -7.27 -13.69 6.11
C GLU A 399 -8.56 -13.18 5.41
N ASP A 400 -8.59 -13.18 4.07
CA ASP A 400 -9.72 -12.68 3.30
C ASP A 400 -10.75 -13.77 3.04
N LYS A 401 -11.40 -14.20 4.11
CA LYS A 401 -12.45 -15.20 4.14
C LYS A 401 -13.51 -14.99 3.05
N LEU A 402 -13.94 -13.74 2.85
CA LEU A 402 -14.94 -13.39 1.86
C LEU A 402 -14.47 -13.71 0.43
N VAL A 403 -13.23 -13.39 0.09
CA VAL A 403 -12.66 -13.62 -1.25
C VAL A 403 -12.54 -15.12 -1.52
N VAL A 404 -11.93 -15.87 -0.60
CA VAL A 404 -11.75 -17.32 -0.72
C VAL A 404 -13.08 -18.04 -0.88
N TRP A 405 -14.04 -17.76 0.01
CA TRP A 405 -15.35 -18.39 -0.06
C TRP A 405 -16.13 -17.99 -1.29
N THR A 406 -16.03 -16.74 -1.75
CA THR A 406 -16.67 -16.32 -2.99
C THR A 406 -16.18 -17.18 -4.16
N LEU A 407 -14.88 -17.35 -4.33
CA LEU A 407 -14.31 -18.15 -5.42
C LEU A 407 -14.70 -19.63 -5.30
N VAL A 408 -14.62 -20.21 -4.10
CA VAL A 408 -14.98 -21.61 -3.87
C VAL A 408 -16.46 -21.89 -4.10
N LEU A 409 -17.35 -20.98 -3.72
CA LEU A 409 -18.79 -21.13 -3.99
C LEU A 409 -19.11 -21.06 -5.49
N LEU A 410 -18.39 -20.25 -6.24
CA LEU A 410 -18.56 -20.10 -7.69
C LEU A 410 -18.05 -21.29 -8.51
N LEU A 411 -17.34 -22.24 -7.91
CA LEU A 411 -17.02 -23.53 -8.54
C LEU A 411 -18.26 -24.37 -8.85
N ASP A 412 -19.39 -24.08 -8.20
CA ASP A 412 -20.68 -24.76 -8.45
C ASP A 412 -21.72 -23.85 -9.09
N ASP A 413 -21.28 -22.77 -9.74
CA ASP A 413 -22.20 -21.88 -10.46
C ASP A 413 -22.83 -22.54 -11.68
N ASP A 414 -24.02 -22.10 -12.09
CA ASP A 414 -24.74 -22.64 -13.25
C ASP A 414 -23.98 -22.34 -14.57
N GLU A 415 -23.29 -21.18 -14.64
CA GLU A 415 -22.58 -20.71 -15.81
C GLU A 415 -21.16 -21.28 -15.91
N LEU A 416 -20.85 -21.98 -17.01
CA LEU A 416 -19.53 -22.57 -17.22
C LEU A 416 -18.40 -21.53 -17.15
N LYS A 417 -18.54 -20.39 -17.80
CA LYS A 417 -17.53 -19.31 -17.79
C LYS A 417 -17.24 -18.77 -16.40
N VAL A 418 -18.23 -18.74 -15.53
CA VAL A 418 -18.08 -18.31 -14.12
C VAL A 418 -17.28 -19.36 -13.35
N ARG A 419 -17.58 -20.66 -13.55
CA ARG A 419 -16.81 -21.75 -12.94
C ARG A 419 -15.36 -21.77 -13.39
N GLU A 420 -15.12 -21.62 -14.69
CA GLU A 420 -13.77 -21.54 -15.29
C GLU A 420 -12.98 -20.38 -14.71
N ALA A 421 -13.57 -19.19 -14.67
CA ALA A 421 -12.94 -18.00 -14.10
C ALA A 421 -12.59 -18.17 -12.62
N ALA A 422 -13.51 -18.70 -11.81
CA ALA A 422 -13.28 -18.93 -10.39
C ALA A 422 -12.16 -19.96 -10.15
N PHE A 423 -12.19 -21.07 -10.89
CA PHE A 423 -11.16 -22.10 -10.80
C PHE A 423 -9.78 -21.58 -11.22
N ALA A 424 -9.71 -20.84 -12.34
CA ALA A 424 -8.48 -20.23 -12.82
C ALA A 424 -7.81 -19.26 -11.81
N GLN A 425 -8.59 -18.65 -10.89
CA GLN A 425 -8.00 -17.85 -9.82
C GLN A 425 -7.48 -18.73 -8.67
N LEU A 426 -8.19 -19.79 -8.31
CA LEU A 426 -7.80 -20.68 -7.22
C LEU A 426 -6.57 -21.53 -7.57
N GLU A 427 -6.50 -22.09 -8.78
CA GLU A 427 -5.38 -22.96 -9.22
C GLU A 427 -4.02 -22.22 -9.29
N LYS A 428 -4.01 -20.88 -9.42
CA LYS A 428 -2.78 -20.09 -9.42
C LYS A 428 -1.96 -20.21 -8.15
N GLY A 429 -2.57 -20.62 -7.05
CA GLY A 429 -1.90 -20.67 -5.76
C GLY A 429 -2.18 -21.92 -4.92
N VAL A 430 -3.05 -22.80 -5.38
CA VAL A 430 -3.36 -24.05 -4.69
C VAL A 430 -2.80 -25.21 -5.50
N LYS A 431 -1.82 -25.92 -4.94
CA LYS A 431 -1.14 -27.03 -5.64
C LYS A 431 -2.07 -28.20 -5.93
N ASP A 432 -2.97 -28.50 -5.02
CA ASP A 432 -3.97 -29.58 -5.18
C ASP A 432 -5.25 -28.98 -5.76
N THR A 433 -5.57 -29.34 -6.98
CA THR A 433 -6.81 -28.92 -7.66
C THR A 433 -8.02 -29.81 -7.32
N PHE A 434 -7.81 -30.83 -6.47
CA PHE A 434 -8.84 -31.79 -6.05
C PHE A 434 -9.57 -32.45 -7.22
N GLU A 435 -8.87 -32.62 -8.35
CA GLU A 435 -9.41 -33.19 -9.62
C GLU A 435 -10.63 -32.44 -10.16
N TYR A 436 -10.79 -31.17 -9.79
CA TYR A 436 -11.90 -30.35 -10.25
C TYR A 436 -11.79 -30.02 -11.73
N LYS A 437 -12.91 -30.21 -12.45
CA LYS A 437 -13.07 -29.84 -13.86
C LYS A 437 -14.35 -29.03 -14.01
N PRO A 438 -14.28 -27.76 -14.49
CA PRO A 438 -15.42 -26.86 -14.53
C PRO A 438 -16.53 -27.28 -15.53
N ASP A 439 -16.18 -28.03 -16.54
CA ASP A 439 -17.05 -28.49 -17.63
C ASP A 439 -17.89 -29.74 -17.29
N LEU A 440 -17.54 -30.48 -16.24
CA LEU A 440 -18.27 -31.66 -15.84
C LEU A 440 -19.69 -31.32 -15.32
N PRO A 441 -20.64 -32.25 -15.44
CA PRO A 441 -21.97 -32.15 -14.84
C PRO A 441 -21.94 -31.91 -13.33
N THR A 442 -22.95 -31.26 -12.78
CA THR A 442 -23.02 -30.92 -11.33
C THR A 442 -22.86 -32.16 -10.44
N THR A 443 -23.43 -33.30 -10.83
CA THR A 443 -23.30 -34.55 -10.08
C THR A 443 -21.87 -35.05 -9.95
N GLU A 444 -21.04 -34.88 -11.01
CA GLU A 444 -19.63 -35.29 -11.04
C GLU A 444 -18.75 -34.30 -10.32
N ARG A 445 -19.06 -32.99 -10.41
CA ARG A 445 -18.32 -31.94 -9.71
C ARG A 445 -18.50 -31.94 -8.18
N LYS A 446 -19.61 -32.49 -7.69
CA LYS A 446 -20.02 -32.41 -6.27
C LYS A 446 -18.94 -32.85 -5.31
N THR A 447 -18.21 -33.92 -5.61
CA THR A 447 -17.14 -34.43 -4.76
C THR A 447 -15.95 -33.47 -4.68
N SER A 448 -15.48 -32.98 -5.83
CA SER A 448 -14.34 -32.04 -5.87
C SER A 448 -14.71 -30.68 -5.29
N VAL A 449 -15.92 -30.18 -5.52
CA VAL A 449 -16.45 -28.97 -4.84
C VAL A 449 -16.49 -29.16 -3.32
N GLY A 450 -16.85 -30.33 -2.85
CA GLY A 450 -16.81 -30.69 -1.42
C GLY A 450 -15.38 -30.61 -0.85
N LYS A 451 -14.40 -31.13 -1.58
CA LYS A 451 -12.97 -31.02 -1.19
C LYS A 451 -12.50 -29.54 -1.14
N TRP A 452 -12.88 -28.73 -2.13
CA TRP A 452 -12.61 -27.28 -2.13
C TRP A 452 -13.24 -26.56 -0.92
N LYS A 453 -14.48 -26.87 -0.57
CA LYS A 453 -15.14 -26.32 0.63
C LYS A 453 -14.42 -26.72 1.92
N SER A 454 -13.98 -27.97 2.02
CA SER A 454 -13.18 -28.43 3.16
C SER A 454 -11.84 -27.71 3.27
N TRP A 455 -11.16 -27.53 2.13
CA TRP A 455 -9.94 -26.74 2.03
C TRP A 455 -10.17 -25.28 2.47
N ALA A 456 -11.24 -24.62 1.98
CA ALA A 456 -11.55 -23.24 2.37
C ALA A 456 -11.84 -23.13 3.87
N THR A 457 -12.56 -24.10 4.45
CA THR A 457 -12.79 -24.15 5.90
C THR A 457 -11.50 -24.25 6.68
N GLN A 458 -10.56 -25.09 6.23
CA GLN A 458 -9.25 -25.24 6.88
C GLN A 458 -8.39 -23.96 6.77
N LYS A 459 -8.41 -23.27 5.63
CA LYS A 459 -7.56 -22.13 5.33
C LYS A 459 -8.12 -20.78 5.78
N ALA A 460 -9.43 -20.57 5.59
CA ALA A 460 -10.09 -19.29 5.85
C ALA A 460 -11.17 -19.38 6.97
N GLY A 461 -11.29 -20.53 7.61
CA GLY A 461 -12.34 -20.79 8.59
C GLY A 461 -13.71 -21.09 7.97
N PRO A 462 -14.70 -21.48 8.78
CA PRO A 462 -16.03 -21.86 8.30
C PRO A 462 -16.77 -20.71 7.60
N LEU A 463 -17.67 -21.06 6.69
CA LEU A 463 -18.52 -20.07 5.99
C LEU A 463 -19.51 -19.44 6.96
N GLU A 464 -19.27 -18.18 7.33
CA GLU A 464 -20.10 -17.40 8.27
C GLU A 464 -20.19 -15.93 7.85
N GLY A 465 -21.18 -15.21 8.36
CA GLY A 465 -21.31 -13.76 8.18
C GLY A 465 -21.50 -13.29 6.73
N ALA A 466 -20.77 -12.29 6.31
CA ALA A 466 -20.87 -11.69 4.97
C ALA A 466 -20.53 -12.65 3.82
N ALA A 467 -19.73 -13.68 4.05
CA ALA A 467 -19.38 -14.68 3.05
C ALA A 467 -20.57 -15.66 2.79
N ALA A 468 -21.47 -15.83 3.74
CA ALA A 468 -22.67 -16.68 3.60
C ALA A 468 -23.85 -15.98 2.92
N ARG A 469 -23.87 -14.65 2.92
CA ARG A 469 -24.90 -13.79 2.29
C ARG A 469 -24.41 -13.36 0.91
#